data_cf8c62da0a1a96f426e3afb82ea6809a
#
_entry.id   cf8c62da0a1a96f426e3afb82ea6809a
#
_cell.length_a   1.000
_cell.length_b   1.000
_cell.length_c   1.000
_cell.angle_alpha   90.00
_cell.angle_beta   90.00
_cell.angle_gamma   90.00
#
_symmetry.space_group_name_H-M   'P 1'
#
loop_
_entity.id
_entity.type
_entity.pdbx_description
1 polymer ?
#
loop_
_entity_poly.entity_id
_entity_poly.type
_entity_poly.pdbx_seq_one_letter_code
_entity_poly.pdbx_strand_id
1 'polypeptide(L)'
;MAGAASCAALGGCAAFLPRGGGTKFKLAMAGYTLNKFKTDDALAFCEAHGFAHLCVKNFHLPFDATPADIAEFRRKCSDHGVEPYAVGPIAFNSPDEARRRFDYAAALGVPLIVGVPGRQDGPNWTDCHSDRAMCELCSRLADEYRMKFAIHNHGRNPKTGNPNLYPAVPETYGLIGDLSPRMGFCVDWAYTYADGLDCGEIARKYASRIFDGHVRCLSDAKNGSSGVNPAGRVFDYDGIFAALRETGYDGCLGLELANAFPDNPQWIDESRDYFKGLM
;
A
#
# COMPACT_ATOMS: atom_id res chain seq x y z
N MET A 1 -46.27 28.54 44.53
CA MET A 1 -45.24 27.50 44.67
C MET A 1 -44.76 27.15 43.26
N ALA A 2 -43.63 27.70 42.93
CA ALA A 2 -43.01 27.53 41.59
C ALA A 2 -41.95 26.46 41.71
N GLY A 3 -42.09 25.40 40.95
CA GLY A 3 -41.09 24.34 40.81
C GLY A 3 -40.14 24.64 39.67
N ALA A 4 -38.87 24.94 39.95
CA ALA A 4 -37.86 25.10 38.96
C ALA A 4 -37.31 23.74 38.51
N ALA A 5 -37.45 23.44 37.24
CA ALA A 5 -36.80 22.29 36.61
C ALA A 5 -35.36 22.68 36.21
N SER A 6 -34.42 21.99 36.80
CA SER A 6 -32.97 22.15 36.47
C SER A 6 -32.60 21.29 35.27
N CYS A 7 -32.25 21.90 34.15
CA CYS A 7 -31.64 21.20 33.00
C CYS A 7 -30.16 20.98 33.30
N ALA A 8 -29.77 19.75 33.55
CA ALA A 8 -28.37 19.34 33.59
C ALA A 8 -27.84 19.19 32.14
N ALA A 9 -26.93 20.06 31.74
CA ALA A 9 -26.17 19.92 30.50
C ALA A 9 -25.13 18.81 30.67
N LEU A 10 -25.31 17.74 29.95
CA LEU A 10 -24.30 16.68 29.78
C LEU A 10 -23.23 17.21 28.80
N GLY A 11 -22.22 17.85 29.33
CA GLY A 11 -20.99 18.15 28.62
C GLY A 11 -20.22 16.86 28.39
N GLY A 12 -20.31 16.32 27.18
CA GLY A 12 -19.45 15.23 26.73
C GLY A 12 -18.01 15.72 26.62
N CYS A 13 -17.17 15.43 27.61
CA CYS A 13 -15.74 15.53 27.49
C CYS A 13 -15.28 14.49 26.49
N ALA A 14 -14.96 14.89 25.24
CA ALA A 14 -14.12 14.12 24.37
C ALA A 14 -12.78 13.94 25.10
N ALA A 15 -12.53 12.74 25.60
CA ALA A 15 -11.27 12.36 26.18
C ALA A 15 -10.21 12.42 25.06
N PHE A 16 -9.37 13.45 25.10
CA PHE A 16 -8.12 13.48 24.34
C PHE A 16 -7.28 12.32 24.87
N LEU A 17 -7.22 11.23 24.10
CA LEU A 17 -6.25 10.17 24.34
C LEU A 17 -4.84 10.78 24.17
N PRO A 18 -3.90 10.52 25.09
CA PRO A 18 -2.57 11.10 25.00
C PRO A 18 -1.86 10.59 23.72
N ARG A 19 -1.42 11.52 22.90
CA ARG A 19 -0.46 11.28 21.80
C ARG A 19 0.90 10.93 22.42
N GLY A 20 1.07 9.67 22.83
CA GLY A 20 2.27 9.27 23.58
C GLY A 20 2.66 7.83 23.33
N GLY A 21 3.27 7.59 22.19
CA GLY A 21 3.93 6.35 21.78
C GLY A 21 4.14 6.46 20.29
N GLY A 22 5.39 6.64 19.82
CA GLY A 22 5.69 6.70 18.39
C GLY A 22 5.13 5.48 17.68
N THR A 23 4.55 5.67 16.50
CA THR A 23 4.05 4.58 15.66
C THR A 23 5.19 3.64 15.28
N LYS A 24 4.89 2.35 15.15
CA LYS A 24 5.88 1.35 14.68
C LYS A 24 5.96 1.33 13.15
N PHE A 25 4.92 1.77 12.47
CA PHE A 25 4.86 1.79 11.01
C PHE A 25 5.60 3.00 10.43
N LYS A 26 6.00 2.87 9.18
CA LYS A 26 6.88 3.81 8.48
C LYS A 26 6.17 4.40 7.27
N LEU A 27 6.39 5.68 7.00
CA LEU A 27 6.01 6.26 5.72
C LEU A 27 7.09 5.92 4.69
N ALA A 28 6.65 5.41 3.53
CA ALA A 28 7.50 4.96 2.44
C ALA A 28 7.10 5.60 1.12
N MET A 29 7.94 5.45 0.12
CA MET A 29 7.61 5.78 -1.27
C MET A 29 7.13 4.51 -1.99
N ALA A 30 5.92 4.54 -2.53
CA ALA A 30 5.48 3.54 -3.50
C ALA A 30 6.17 3.82 -4.83
N GLY A 31 6.97 2.88 -5.32
CA GLY A 31 7.83 3.11 -6.48
C GLY A 31 7.09 3.54 -7.75
N TYR A 32 5.80 3.19 -7.89
CA TYR A 32 4.99 3.65 -9.03
C TYR A 32 4.89 5.18 -9.13
N THR A 33 4.94 5.89 -8.01
CA THR A 33 5.00 7.36 -7.96
C THR A 33 6.16 7.91 -8.79
N LEU A 34 7.28 7.19 -8.83
CA LEU A 34 8.51 7.59 -9.50
C LEU A 34 8.69 6.95 -10.89
N ASN A 35 7.59 6.57 -11.55
CA ASN A 35 7.60 5.80 -12.80
C ASN A 35 8.25 6.53 -14.00
N LYS A 36 8.42 7.85 -13.92
CA LYS A 36 9.07 8.68 -14.95
C LYS A 36 10.54 8.98 -14.63
N PHE A 37 11.03 8.53 -13.47
CA PHE A 37 12.41 8.74 -13.03
C PHE A 37 13.28 7.55 -13.39
N LYS A 38 14.52 7.84 -13.75
CA LYS A 38 15.59 6.83 -13.74
C LYS A 38 15.95 6.50 -12.29
N THR A 39 16.62 5.40 -12.08
CA THR A 39 16.94 4.90 -10.74
C THR A 39 17.68 5.92 -9.88
N ASP A 40 18.71 6.56 -10.42
CA ASP A 40 19.51 7.54 -9.67
C ASP A 40 18.67 8.77 -9.29
N ASP A 41 17.86 9.28 -10.23
CA ASP A 41 16.97 10.42 -9.98
C ASP A 41 15.87 10.05 -8.96
N ALA A 42 15.36 8.81 -9.01
CA ALA A 42 14.36 8.33 -8.05
C ALA A 42 14.92 8.23 -6.63
N LEU A 43 16.14 7.72 -6.47
CA LEU A 43 16.80 7.64 -5.17
C LEU A 43 17.16 9.02 -4.62
N ALA A 44 17.72 9.90 -5.46
CA ALA A 44 17.99 11.29 -5.09
C ALA A 44 16.71 12.04 -4.69
N PHE A 45 15.59 11.75 -5.37
CA PHE A 45 14.29 12.30 -5.00
C PHE A 45 13.84 11.80 -3.63
N CYS A 46 13.91 10.49 -3.36
CA CYS A 46 13.56 9.94 -2.05
C CYS A 46 14.39 10.59 -0.93
N GLU A 47 15.70 10.73 -1.11
CA GLU A 47 16.58 11.41 -0.16
C GLU A 47 16.17 12.87 0.06
N ALA A 48 16.03 13.65 -1.02
CA ALA A 48 15.71 15.08 -0.95
C ALA A 48 14.36 15.35 -0.26
N HIS A 49 13.38 14.45 -0.42
CA HIS A 49 12.05 14.57 0.15
C HIS A 49 11.85 13.75 1.45
N GLY A 50 12.93 13.17 1.99
CA GLY A 50 12.94 12.50 3.29
C GLY A 50 12.16 11.19 3.36
N PHE A 51 12.16 10.39 2.27
CA PHE A 51 11.64 9.03 2.21
C PHE A 51 12.78 8.02 2.33
N ALA A 52 12.91 7.41 3.50
CA ALA A 52 13.96 6.43 3.76
C ALA A 52 13.59 5.00 3.34
N HIS A 53 12.38 4.74 2.83
CA HIS A 53 11.91 3.42 2.44
C HIS A 53 11.27 3.47 1.04
N LEU A 54 11.59 2.47 0.21
CA LEU A 54 11.10 2.38 -1.18
C LEU A 54 10.54 0.99 -1.47
N CYS A 55 9.31 0.92 -1.98
CA CYS A 55 8.79 -0.27 -2.65
C CYS A 55 9.26 -0.26 -4.10
N VAL A 56 10.19 -1.15 -4.46
CA VAL A 56 10.91 -1.12 -5.73
C VAL A 56 10.04 -1.61 -6.88
N LYS A 57 10.08 -0.93 -8.02
CA LYS A 57 9.44 -1.32 -9.27
C LYS A 57 10.47 -1.81 -10.29
N ASN A 58 10.01 -2.63 -11.23
CA ASN A 58 10.84 -3.19 -12.29
C ASN A 58 11.46 -2.18 -13.25
N PHE A 59 10.96 -0.96 -13.31
CA PHE A 59 11.59 0.12 -14.09
C PHE A 59 12.72 0.81 -13.32
N HIS A 60 12.85 0.60 -12.00
CA HIS A 60 14.01 1.02 -11.21
C HIS A 60 15.07 -0.09 -11.12
N LEU A 61 14.64 -1.36 -11.04
CA LEU A 61 15.51 -2.52 -11.10
C LEU A 61 14.81 -3.61 -11.93
N PRO A 62 15.26 -3.89 -13.17
CA PRO A 62 14.63 -4.87 -14.05
C PRO A 62 14.55 -6.28 -13.42
N PHE A 63 13.55 -7.06 -13.79
CA PHE A 63 13.38 -8.42 -13.26
C PHE A 63 14.44 -9.42 -13.70
N ASP A 64 15.15 -9.11 -14.75
CA ASP A 64 16.30 -9.86 -15.30
C ASP A 64 17.64 -9.28 -14.86
N ALA A 65 17.63 -8.37 -13.87
CA ALA A 65 18.85 -7.79 -13.30
C ALA A 65 19.82 -8.89 -12.82
N THR A 66 21.06 -8.74 -13.20
CA THR A 66 22.15 -9.65 -12.78
C THR A 66 22.48 -9.43 -11.30
N PRO A 67 23.18 -10.39 -10.64
CA PRO A 67 23.69 -10.18 -9.29
C PRO A 67 24.54 -8.89 -9.14
N ALA A 68 25.26 -8.50 -10.19
CA ALA A 68 26.06 -7.26 -10.20
C ALA A 68 25.14 -6.02 -10.23
N ASP A 69 24.07 -6.04 -11.03
CA ASP A 69 23.09 -4.95 -11.08
C ASP A 69 22.37 -4.79 -9.75
N ILE A 70 21.99 -5.91 -9.11
CA ILE A 70 21.35 -5.90 -7.78
C ILE A 70 22.32 -5.33 -6.73
N ALA A 71 23.58 -5.74 -6.74
CA ALA A 71 24.59 -5.22 -5.81
C ALA A 71 24.79 -3.71 -5.99
N GLU A 72 24.88 -3.25 -7.23
CA GLU A 72 25.01 -1.83 -7.56
C GLU A 72 23.77 -1.04 -7.14
N PHE A 73 22.57 -1.56 -7.40
CA PHE A 73 21.31 -0.93 -6.95
C PHE A 73 21.29 -0.79 -5.42
N ARG A 74 21.64 -1.84 -4.68
CA ARG A 74 21.71 -1.80 -3.21
C ARG A 74 22.73 -0.78 -2.71
N ARG A 75 23.88 -0.70 -3.36
CA ARG A 75 24.89 0.30 -3.03
C ARG A 75 24.33 1.72 -3.21
N LYS A 76 23.70 2.00 -4.37
CA LYS A 76 23.04 3.28 -4.63
C LYS A 76 21.96 3.61 -3.60
N CYS A 77 21.12 2.64 -3.25
CA CYS A 77 20.14 2.81 -2.19
C CYS A 77 20.80 3.22 -0.86
N SER A 78 21.90 2.55 -0.49
CA SER A 78 22.65 2.87 0.72
C SER A 78 23.27 4.28 0.68
N ASP A 79 23.82 4.67 -0.47
CA ASP A 79 24.43 5.99 -0.67
C ASP A 79 23.41 7.14 -0.46
N HIS A 80 22.14 6.91 -0.79
CA HIS A 80 21.02 7.85 -0.60
C HIS A 80 20.24 7.65 0.70
N GLY A 81 20.66 6.71 1.57
CA GLY A 81 19.92 6.42 2.80
C GLY A 81 18.53 5.86 2.58
N VAL A 82 18.29 5.16 1.45
CA VAL A 82 17.01 4.57 1.07
C VAL A 82 17.07 3.05 1.23
N GLU A 83 16.16 2.49 2.03
CA GLU A 83 16.01 1.05 2.22
C GLU A 83 14.95 0.49 1.25
N PRO A 84 15.30 -0.42 0.32
CA PRO A 84 14.31 -1.18 -0.41
C PRO A 84 13.64 -2.17 0.57
N TYR A 85 12.36 -1.96 0.90
CA TYR A 85 11.65 -2.78 1.87
C TYR A 85 10.72 -3.83 1.23
N ALA A 86 10.32 -3.60 -0.01
CA ALA A 86 9.45 -4.46 -0.78
C ALA A 86 9.71 -4.33 -2.28
N VAL A 87 9.17 -5.23 -3.06
CA VAL A 87 9.07 -5.12 -4.52
C VAL A 87 7.60 -5.18 -4.93
N GLY A 88 7.20 -4.34 -5.88
CA GLY A 88 5.83 -4.38 -6.41
C GLY A 88 5.13 -3.02 -6.59
N PRO A 89 3.82 -3.03 -6.85
CA PRO A 89 3.00 -4.19 -7.24
C PRO A 89 3.48 -4.88 -8.52
N ILE A 90 3.47 -6.21 -8.52
CA ILE A 90 3.96 -7.07 -9.59
C ILE A 90 2.85 -8.05 -10.01
N ALA A 91 2.63 -8.25 -11.31
CA ALA A 91 1.76 -9.31 -11.81
C ALA A 91 2.45 -10.69 -11.73
N PHE A 92 1.62 -11.72 -11.52
CA PHE A 92 2.03 -13.13 -11.44
C PHE A 92 1.08 -13.93 -12.32
N ASN A 93 1.48 -14.20 -13.57
CA ASN A 93 0.59 -14.76 -14.59
C ASN A 93 0.94 -16.21 -14.97
N SER A 94 2.05 -16.75 -14.47
CA SER A 94 2.44 -18.14 -14.67
C SER A 94 3.28 -18.67 -13.51
N PRO A 95 3.33 -20.01 -13.30
CA PRO A 95 4.15 -20.62 -12.26
C PRO A 95 5.64 -20.29 -12.36
N ASP A 96 6.19 -20.30 -13.57
CA ASP A 96 7.60 -19.99 -13.79
C ASP A 96 7.90 -18.52 -13.52
N GLU A 97 6.99 -17.63 -13.90
CA GLU A 97 7.11 -16.22 -13.58
C GLU A 97 7.04 -16.00 -12.06
N ALA A 98 6.12 -16.66 -11.37
CA ALA A 98 6.01 -16.56 -9.93
C ALA A 98 7.34 -16.92 -9.24
N ARG A 99 7.96 -18.05 -9.60
CA ARG A 99 9.25 -18.45 -9.01
C ARG A 99 10.35 -17.42 -9.30
N ARG A 100 10.48 -16.96 -10.55
CA ARG A 100 11.48 -15.92 -10.89
C ARG A 100 11.29 -14.61 -10.11
N ARG A 101 10.04 -14.22 -9.80
CA ARG A 101 9.78 -13.03 -8.98
C ARG A 101 10.19 -13.21 -7.53
N PHE A 102 10.00 -14.41 -6.98
CA PHE A 102 10.49 -14.72 -5.64
C PHE A 102 12.02 -14.80 -5.59
N ASP A 103 12.67 -15.40 -6.60
CA ASP A 103 14.14 -15.40 -6.74
C ASP A 103 14.69 -13.97 -6.79
N TYR A 104 14.08 -13.10 -7.59
CA TYR A 104 14.43 -11.69 -7.70
C TYR A 104 14.30 -10.95 -6.37
N ALA A 105 13.19 -11.11 -5.67
CA ALA A 105 12.98 -10.49 -4.36
C ALA A 105 13.99 -10.99 -3.31
N ALA A 106 14.28 -12.29 -3.33
CA ALA A 106 15.28 -12.91 -2.46
C ALA A 106 16.69 -12.36 -2.75
N ALA A 107 17.08 -12.27 -4.01
CA ALA A 107 18.37 -11.71 -4.43
C ALA A 107 18.51 -10.24 -4.02
N LEU A 108 17.44 -9.45 -4.13
CA LEU A 108 17.41 -8.07 -3.66
C LEU A 108 17.45 -7.98 -2.13
N GLY A 109 17.04 -9.05 -1.41
CA GLY A 109 17.06 -9.12 0.05
C GLY A 109 15.89 -8.42 0.72
N VAL A 110 14.74 -8.27 0.03
CA VAL A 110 13.53 -7.67 0.60
C VAL A 110 12.65 -8.74 1.24
N PRO A 111 11.99 -8.44 2.38
CA PRO A 111 11.16 -9.41 3.08
C PRO A 111 9.72 -9.51 2.55
N LEU A 112 9.33 -8.63 1.63
CA LEU A 112 7.95 -8.45 1.20
C LEU A 112 7.85 -8.34 -0.33
N ILE A 113 6.90 -9.08 -0.89
CA ILE A 113 6.45 -8.91 -2.27
C ILE A 113 5.03 -8.35 -2.23
N VAL A 114 4.81 -7.23 -2.90
CA VAL A 114 3.48 -6.72 -3.21
C VAL A 114 3.11 -7.25 -4.58
N GLY A 115 2.04 -8.03 -4.69
CA GLY A 115 1.74 -8.76 -5.89
C GLY A 115 0.26 -8.81 -6.25
N VAL A 116 0.02 -9.14 -7.49
CA VAL A 116 -1.33 -9.35 -8.05
C VAL A 116 -1.32 -10.71 -8.76
N PRO A 117 -1.55 -11.81 -8.02
CA PRO A 117 -1.59 -13.15 -8.59
C PRO A 117 -2.81 -13.26 -9.51
N GLY A 118 -2.62 -13.68 -10.76
CA GLY A 118 -3.73 -13.71 -11.70
C GLY A 118 -3.53 -14.70 -12.82
N ARG A 119 -4.57 -14.80 -13.62
CA ARG A 119 -4.54 -15.45 -14.92
C ARG A 119 -4.80 -14.37 -15.96
N GLN A 120 -3.92 -14.26 -16.92
CA GLN A 120 -4.07 -13.34 -18.04
C GLN A 120 -4.59 -14.11 -19.25
N ASP A 121 -5.81 -13.82 -19.67
CA ASP A 121 -6.48 -14.47 -20.81
C ASP A 121 -6.37 -13.64 -22.10
N GLY A 122 -5.77 -12.44 -22.05
CA GLY A 122 -5.59 -11.53 -23.19
C GLY A 122 -4.45 -10.52 -22.98
N PRO A 123 -4.21 -9.62 -23.94
CA PRO A 123 -3.06 -8.72 -23.91
C PRO A 123 -3.23 -7.53 -22.96
N ASN A 124 -4.44 -7.22 -22.49
CA ASN A 124 -4.72 -6.05 -21.71
C ASN A 124 -4.80 -6.37 -20.21
N TRP A 125 -4.57 -5.39 -19.37
CA TRP A 125 -4.78 -5.48 -17.93
C TRP A 125 -6.22 -5.92 -17.57
N THR A 126 -7.20 -5.45 -18.31
CA THR A 126 -8.62 -5.80 -18.14
C THR A 126 -8.94 -7.26 -18.41
N ASP A 127 -8.03 -8.00 -19.02
CA ASP A 127 -8.15 -9.42 -19.33
C ASP A 127 -7.55 -10.32 -18.23
N CYS A 128 -7.11 -9.70 -17.13
CA CYS A 128 -6.58 -10.40 -15.97
C CYS A 128 -7.72 -10.76 -15.00
N HIS A 129 -7.66 -11.99 -14.48
CA HIS A 129 -8.62 -12.49 -13.50
C HIS A 129 -7.89 -12.99 -12.25
N SER A 130 -8.52 -12.83 -11.09
CA SER A 130 -8.03 -13.45 -9.87
C SER A 130 -8.01 -14.97 -10.03
N ASP A 131 -6.93 -15.60 -9.60
CA ASP A 131 -6.72 -17.05 -9.75
C ASP A 131 -6.33 -17.65 -8.39
N ARG A 132 -7.22 -18.49 -7.87
CA ARG A 132 -6.98 -19.20 -6.61
C ARG A 132 -5.75 -20.09 -6.69
N ALA A 133 -5.54 -20.80 -7.79
CA ALA A 133 -4.38 -21.69 -7.97
C ALA A 133 -3.06 -20.90 -7.94
N MET A 134 -3.05 -19.69 -8.51
CA MET A 134 -1.89 -18.81 -8.44
C MET A 134 -1.68 -18.26 -7.00
N CYS A 135 -2.76 -17.94 -6.28
CA CYS A 135 -2.66 -17.57 -4.87
C CYS A 135 -2.06 -18.71 -4.01
N GLU A 136 -2.50 -19.94 -4.25
CA GLU A 136 -1.93 -21.13 -3.57
C GLU A 136 -0.45 -21.33 -3.89
N LEU A 137 -0.05 -21.12 -5.14
CA LEU A 137 1.36 -21.18 -5.53
C LEU A 137 2.16 -20.09 -4.83
N CYS A 138 1.70 -18.83 -4.88
CA CYS A 138 2.37 -17.72 -4.20
C CYS A 138 2.45 -17.95 -2.69
N SER A 139 1.43 -18.57 -2.07
CA SER A 139 1.43 -18.94 -0.67
C SER A 139 2.52 -19.95 -0.33
N ARG A 140 2.66 -21.01 -1.14
CA ARG A 140 3.75 -22.01 -0.96
C ARG A 140 5.12 -21.38 -1.15
N LEU A 141 5.28 -20.52 -2.16
CA LEU A 141 6.54 -19.82 -2.38
C LEU A 141 6.86 -18.84 -1.22
N ALA A 142 5.85 -18.13 -0.69
CA ALA A 142 6.03 -17.27 0.47
C ALA A 142 6.56 -18.04 1.69
N ASP A 143 6.10 -19.28 1.90
CA ASP A 143 6.62 -20.15 2.95
C ASP A 143 8.04 -20.66 2.63
N GLU A 144 8.28 -21.11 1.38
CA GLU A 144 9.58 -21.61 0.92
C GLU A 144 10.68 -20.56 1.09
N TYR A 145 10.41 -19.32 0.64
CA TYR A 145 11.35 -18.19 0.70
C TYR A 145 11.32 -17.45 2.05
N ARG A 146 10.40 -17.82 2.96
CA ARG A 146 10.16 -17.15 4.25
C ARG A 146 9.85 -15.65 4.10
N MET A 147 9.18 -15.28 3.01
CA MET A 147 8.77 -13.93 2.69
C MET A 147 7.30 -13.71 2.99
N LYS A 148 6.90 -12.48 3.19
CA LYS A 148 5.49 -12.06 3.13
C LYS A 148 5.10 -11.79 1.68
N PHE A 149 3.85 -12.12 1.34
CA PHE A 149 3.25 -11.81 0.05
C PHE A 149 1.96 -11.01 0.30
N ALA A 150 1.93 -9.78 -0.16
CA ALA A 150 0.83 -8.86 0.03
C ALA A 150 0.07 -8.64 -1.28
N ILE A 151 -1.21 -9.02 -1.33
CA ILE A 151 -2.06 -8.73 -2.47
C ILE A 151 -2.46 -7.25 -2.45
N HIS A 152 -2.19 -6.55 -3.56
CA HIS A 152 -2.61 -5.18 -3.76
C HIS A 152 -4.03 -5.13 -4.32
N ASN A 153 -4.97 -4.48 -3.62
CA ASN A 153 -6.32 -4.30 -4.11
C ASN A 153 -6.44 -3.08 -5.03
N HIS A 154 -7.32 -3.19 -6.04
CA HIS A 154 -7.50 -2.16 -7.08
C HIS A 154 -8.92 -1.56 -7.10
N GLY A 155 -9.77 -1.93 -6.17
CA GLY A 155 -11.15 -1.46 -6.10
C GLY A 155 -11.99 -1.91 -7.29
N ARG A 156 -13.14 -1.28 -7.46
CA ARG A 156 -14.05 -1.51 -8.59
C ARG A 156 -13.85 -0.45 -9.65
N ASN A 157 -14.16 -0.79 -10.89
CA ASN A 157 -14.15 0.18 -11.98
C ASN A 157 -15.23 1.25 -11.71
N PRO A 158 -14.88 2.53 -11.55
CA PRO A 158 -15.85 3.55 -11.14
C PRO A 158 -16.94 3.83 -12.20
N LYS A 159 -16.70 3.45 -13.47
CA LYS A 159 -17.67 3.67 -14.56
C LYS A 159 -18.66 2.51 -14.71
N THR A 160 -18.23 1.29 -14.48
CA THR A 160 -19.03 0.09 -14.74
C THR A 160 -19.48 -0.62 -13.46
N GLY A 161 -18.87 -0.32 -12.32
CA GLY A 161 -19.08 -1.05 -11.07
C GLY A 161 -18.48 -2.45 -11.06
N ASN A 162 -17.90 -2.90 -12.18
CA ASN A 162 -17.31 -4.23 -12.28
C ASN A 162 -16.09 -4.35 -11.37
N PRO A 163 -15.90 -5.49 -10.71
CA PRO A 163 -14.72 -5.73 -9.90
C PRO A 163 -13.48 -5.74 -10.80
N ASN A 164 -12.46 -5.02 -10.37
CA ASN A 164 -11.11 -5.21 -10.88
C ASN A 164 -10.49 -6.47 -10.27
N LEU A 165 -9.28 -6.80 -10.70
CA LEU A 165 -8.51 -7.87 -10.08
C LEU A 165 -8.27 -7.54 -8.59
N TYR A 166 -8.77 -8.37 -7.68
CA TYR A 166 -8.75 -8.13 -6.23
C TYR A 166 -9.39 -6.78 -5.82
N PRO A 167 -10.71 -6.61 -5.99
CA PRO A 167 -11.33 -5.31 -5.82
C PRO A 167 -11.34 -4.84 -4.37
N ALA A 168 -11.66 -5.71 -3.42
CA ALA A 168 -11.82 -5.36 -2.02
C ALA A 168 -11.17 -6.40 -1.09
N VAL A 169 -10.71 -5.93 0.07
CA VAL A 169 -10.05 -6.78 1.09
C VAL A 169 -10.94 -7.94 1.56
N PRO A 170 -12.24 -7.74 1.89
CA PRO A 170 -13.10 -8.85 2.31
C PRO A 170 -13.28 -9.94 1.26
N GLU A 171 -13.49 -9.55 0.00
CA GLU A 171 -13.64 -10.48 -1.13
C GLU A 171 -12.34 -11.25 -1.37
N THR A 172 -11.21 -10.54 -1.36
CA THR A 172 -9.88 -11.14 -1.50
C THR A 172 -9.57 -12.07 -0.34
N TYR A 173 -9.97 -11.74 0.89
CA TYR A 173 -9.81 -12.61 2.04
C TYR A 173 -10.57 -13.94 1.88
N GLY A 174 -11.72 -13.92 1.21
CA GLY A 174 -12.44 -15.14 0.84
C GLY A 174 -11.61 -16.11 -0.02
N LEU A 175 -10.64 -15.57 -0.80
CA LEU A 175 -9.76 -16.36 -1.65
C LEU A 175 -8.48 -16.84 -0.93
N ILE A 176 -8.01 -16.14 0.10
CA ILE A 176 -6.69 -16.40 0.69
C ILE A 176 -6.72 -16.67 2.19
N GLY A 177 -7.87 -16.53 2.85
CA GLY A 177 -7.94 -16.55 4.32
C GLY A 177 -7.51 -17.88 4.95
N ASP A 178 -7.66 -18.99 4.25
CA ASP A 178 -7.24 -20.33 4.62
C ASP A 178 -5.81 -20.70 4.18
N LEU A 179 -5.13 -19.80 3.45
CA LEU A 179 -3.75 -19.97 3.02
C LEU A 179 -2.75 -19.58 4.14
N SER A 180 -1.46 -19.76 3.86
CA SER A 180 -0.39 -19.42 4.79
C SER A 180 -0.59 -18.04 5.43
N PRO A 181 -0.26 -17.86 6.71
CA PRO A 181 -0.27 -16.55 7.35
C PRO A 181 0.74 -15.55 6.75
N ARG A 182 1.61 -15.99 5.83
CA ARG A 182 2.48 -15.13 5.04
C ARG A 182 1.80 -14.51 3.83
N MET A 183 0.58 -14.94 3.49
CA MET A 183 -0.29 -14.27 2.52
C MET A 183 -1.13 -13.21 3.23
N GLY A 184 -1.18 -12.01 2.66
CA GLY A 184 -1.93 -10.90 3.23
C GLY A 184 -2.17 -9.79 2.22
N PHE A 185 -2.21 -8.55 2.69
CA PHE A 185 -2.62 -7.40 1.90
C PHE A 185 -1.60 -6.27 1.93
N CYS A 186 -1.42 -5.65 0.78
CA CYS A 186 -1.06 -4.25 0.63
C CYS A 186 -2.36 -3.49 0.36
N VAL A 187 -2.90 -2.85 1.39
CA VAL A 187 -4.21 -2.20 1.27
C VAL A 187 -4.05 -0.83 0.62
N ASP A 188 -4.61 -0.66 -0.58
CA ASP A 188 -4.84 0.69 -1.10
C ASP A 188 -6.07 1.28 -0.42
N TRP A 189 -5.82 2.20 0.51
CA TRP A 189 -6.86 2.80 1.34
C TRP A 189 -7.82 3.64 0.52
N ALA A 190 -7.36 4.23 -0.57
CA ALA A 190 -8.18 5.03 -1.44
C ALA A 190 -9.18 4.17 -2.24
N TYR A 191 -8.76 3.03 -2.76
CA TYR A 191 -9.68 2.08 -3.40
C TYR A 191 -10.65 1.46 -2.39
N THR A 192 -10.17 1.12 -1.19
CA THR A 192 -11.02 0.60 -0.10
C THR A 192 -12.12 1.59 0.26
N TYR A 193 -11.78 2.87 0.37
CA TYR A 193 -12.73 3.95 0.62
C TYR A 193 -13.71 4.14 -0.56
N ALA A 194 -13.21 4.13 -1.79
CA ALA A 194 -14.03 4.31 -2.99
C ALA A 194 -15.07 3.18 -3.17
N ASP A 195 -14.76 1.98 -2.70
CA ASP A 195 -15.69 0.84 -2.67
C ASP A 195 -16.73 0.95 -1.53
N GLY A 196 -16.73 2.06 -0.78
CA GLY A 196 -17.69 2.34 0.28
C GLY A 196 -17.44 1.59 1.59
N LEU A 197 -16.25 1.04 1.77
CA LEU A 197 -15.87 0.31 2.98
C LEU A 197 -15.33 1.27 4.05
N ASP A 198 -15.58 0.93 5.32
CA ASP A 198 -14.95 1.59 6.46
C ASP A 198 -13.49 1.12 6.58
N CYS A 199 -12.57 2.02 6.25
CA CYS A 199 -11.13 1.72 6.26
C CYS A 199 -10.61 1.39 7.66
N GLY A 200 -11.14 2.03 8.71
CA GLY A 200 -10.77 1.73 10.09
C GLY A 200 -11.23 0.34 10.53
N GLU A 201 -12.44 -0.06 10.12
CA GLU A 201 -12.95 -1.42 10.36
C GLU A 201 -12.09 -2.45 9.61
N ILE A 202 -11.75 -2.21 8.34
CA ILE A 202 -10.87 -3.07 7.56
C ILE A 202 -9.50 -3.21 8.25
N ALA A 203 -8.91 -2.10 8.70
CA ALA A 203 -7.62 -2.12 9.39
C ALA A 203 -7.66 -2.99 10.66
N ARG A 204 -8.72 -2.88 11.47
CA ARG A 204 -8.88 -3.69 12.69
C ARG A 204 -9.14 -5.16 12.40
N LYS A 205 -10.09 -5.43 11.50
CA LYS A 205 -10.55 -6.80 11.21
C LYS A 205 -9.47 -7.67 10.57
N TYR A 206 -8.66 -7.09 9.69
CA TYR A 206 -7.64 -7.81 8.94
C TYR A 206 -6.20 -7.50 9.39
N ALA A 207 -6.02 -6.90 10.57
CA ALA A 207 -4.74 -6.43 11.10
C ALA A 207 -3.60 -7.43 10.94
N SER A 208 -3.83 -8.71 11.27
CA SER A 208 -2.81 -9.77 11.20
C SER A 208 -2.39 -10.14 9.77
N ARG A 209 -3.11 -9.64 8.77
CA ARG A 209 -2.88 -9.89 7.34
C ARG A 209 -2.52 -8.63 6.56
N ILE A 210 -2.50 -7.46 7.18
CA ILE A 210 -2.03 -6.22 6.53
C ILE A 210 -0.51 -6.14 6.70
N PHE A 211 0.22 -6.23 5.60
CA PHE A 211 1.69 -6.21 5.58
C PHE A 211 2.24 -4.93 5.01
N ASP A 212 1.45 -4.25 4.18
CA ASP A 212 1.77 -2.99 3.54
C ASP A 212 0.48 -2.20 3.30
N GLY A 213 0.59 -0.93 2.94
CA GLY A 213 -0.55 -0.13 2.53
C GLY A 213 -0.13 1.02 1.64
N HIS A 214 -1.04 1.45 0.76
CA HIS A 214 -0.84 2.64 -0.05
C HIS A 214 -1.74 3.78 0.44
N VAL A 215 -1.13 4.94 0.68
CA VAL A 215 -1.81 6.20 0.93
C VAL A 215 -1.66 7.09 -0.29
N ARG A 216 -2.72 7.82 -0.65
CA ARG A 216 -2.71 8.72 -1.79
C ARG A 216 -2.23 10.10 -1.38
N CYS A 217 -1.62 10.82 -2.31
CA CYS A 217 -1.31 12.22 -2.16
C CYS A 217 -2.57 13.01 -1.79
N LEU A 218 -2.46 13.98 -0.87
CA LEU A 218 -3.58 14.82 -0.44
C LEU A 218 -4.27 15.52 -1.59
N SER A 219 -3.53 15.96 -2.60
CA SER A 219 -4.09 16.65 -3.76
C SER A 219 -4.91 15.70 -4.62
N ASP A 220 -4.47 14.46 -4.80
CA ASP A 220 -5.24 13.43 -5.49
C ASP A 220 -6.53 13.10 -4.73
N ALA A 221 -6.45 12.96 -3.43
CA ALA A 221 -7.60 12.70 -2.57
C ALA A 221 -8.63 13.83 -2.62
N LYS A 222 -8.18 15.11 -2.63
CA LYS A 222 -9.06 16.28 -2.69
C LYS A 222 -9.68 16.49 -4.06
N ASN A 223 -8.92 16.26 -5.13
CA ASN A 223 -9.33 16.62 -6.49
C ASN A 223 -10.01 15.47 -7.24
N GLY A 224 -10.04 14.27 -6.69
CA GLY A 224 -10.61 13.08 -7.34
C GLY A 224 -9.87 12.70 -8.62
N SER A 225 -8.65 13.18 -8.82
CA SER A 225 -7.86 13.01 -10.05
C SER A 225 -7.54 11.55 -10.37
N SER A 226 -7.53 10.69 -9.37
CA SER A 226 -7.32 9.25 -9.52
C SER A 226 -8.60 8.46 -9.83
N GLY A 227 -9.75 9.11 -9.94
CA GLY A 227 -11.07 8.46 -10.03
C GLY A 227 -11.49 7.75 -8.73
N VAL A 228 -10.72 7.92 -7.68
CA VAL A 228 -10.88 7.23 -6.39
C VAL A 228 -11.70 8.05 -5.39
N ASN A 229 -11.89 9.34 -5.66
CA ASN A 229 -12.74 10.21 -4.85
C ASN A 229 -13.76 10.98 -5.73
N PRO A 230 -14.73 10.29 -6.35
CA PRO A 230 -15.65 10.93 -7.31
C PRO A 230 -16.58 11.97 -6.67
N ALA A 231 -16.68 12.02 -5.33
CA ALA A 231 -17.55 12.93 -4.60
C ALA A 231 -16.82 14.09 -3.92
N GLY A 232 -15.52 14.27 -4.18
CA GLY A 232 -14.70 15.30 -3.49
C GLY A 232 -14.60 15.09 -1.98
N ARG A 233 -14.85 13.86 -1.50
CA ARG A 233 -14.76 13.54 -0.07
C ARG A 233 -13.31 13.48 0.36
N VAL A 234 -13.03 13.99 1.54
CA VAL A 234 -11.72 13.83 2.18
C VAL A 234 -11.67 12.44 2.81
N PHE A 235 -10.61 11.69 2.54
CA PHE A 235 -10.39 10.40 3.20
C PHE A 235 -10.21 10.60 4.71
N ASP A 236 -10.77 9.70 5.51
CA ASP A 236 -10.55 9.66 6.96
C ASP A 236 -9.20 8.99 7.27
N TYR A 237 -8.12 9.68 6.95
CA TYR A 237 -6.78 9.21 7.31
C TYR A 237 -6.54 9.18 8.81
N ASP A 238 -7.16 10.07 9.59
CA ASP A 238 -7.09 10.06 11.06
C ASP A 238 -7.61 8.72 11.61
N GLY A 239 -8.78 8.27 11.14
CA GLY A 239 -9.37 6.99 11.53
C GLY A 239 -8.53 5.78 11.10
N ILE A 240 -7.99 5.80 9.89
CA ILE A 240 -7.10 4.74 9.37
C ILE A 240 -5.84 4.64 10.24
N PHE A 241 -5.15 5.76 10.47
CA PHE A 241 -3.91 5.78 11.24
C PHE A 241 -4.15 5.43 12.72
N ALA A 242 -5.29 5.84 13.29
CA ALA A 242 -5.71 5.41 14.63
C ALA A 242 -5.88 3.90 14.70
N ALA A 243 -6.59 3.29 13.75
CA ALA A 243 -6.80 1.85 13.71
C ALA A 243 -5.49 1.07 13.52
N LEU A 244 -4.57 1.57 12.68
CA LEU A 244 -3.25 0.97 12.49
C LEU A 244 -2.40 1.02 13.77
N ARG A 245 -2.46 2.13 14.54
CA ARG A 245 -1.82 2.22 15.87
C ARG A 245 -2.41 1.25 16.87
N GLU A 246 -3.75 1.20 16.97
CA GLU A 246 -4.48 0.32 17.87
C GLU A 246 -4.15 -1.15 17.64
N THR A 247 -3.98 -1.55 16.40
CA THR A 247 -3.67 -2.93 16.01
C THR A 247 -2.18 -3.26 16.08
N GLY A 248 -1.32 -2.28 16.36
CA GLY A 248 0.13 -2.46 16.45
C GLY A 248 0.79 -2.73 15.10
N TYR A 249 0.20 -2.22 14.01
CA TYR A 249 0.78 -2.32 12.67
C TYR A 249 2.22 -1.78 12.66
N ASP A 250 3.13 -2.52 12.02
CA ASP A 250 4.57 -2.21 11.99
C ASP A 250 5.16 -2.20 10.56
N GLY A 251 4.29 -2.29 9.54
CA GLY A 251 4.67 -2.27 8.13
C GLY A 251 4.97 -0.87 7.60
N CYS A 252 4.94 -0.74 6.28
CA CYS A 252 5.08 0.54 5.59
C CYS A 252 3.74 1.05 5.06
N LEU A 253 3.64 2.37 4.94
CA LEU A 253 2.59 3.05 4.19
C LEU A 253 3.26 3.78 3.02
N GLY A 254 3.13 3.22 1.82
CA GLY A 254 3.69 3.78 0.60
C GLY A 254 2.86 4.95 0.08
N LEU A 255 3.45 6.14 -0.01
CA LEU A 255 2.83 7.26 -0.70
C LEU A 255 2.76 6.95 -2.19
N GLU A 256 1.56 6.83 -2.75
CA GLU A 256 1.33 6.57 -4.16
C GLU A 256 0.60 7.74 -4.81
N LEU A 257 1.26 8.35 -5.81
CA LEU A 257 0.71 9.42 -6.63
C LEU A 257 0.37 8.87 -8.03
N ALA A 258 -0.90 9.01 -8.43
CA ALA A 258 -1.36 8.37 -9.65
C ALA A 258 -1.02 9.14 -10.94
N ASN A 259 -1.25 10.46 -11.02
CA ASN A 259 -1.31 11.13 -12.33
C ASN A 259 -0.64 12.51 -12.43
N ALA A 260 -0.24 13.16 -11.36
CA ALA A 260 0.17 14.57 -11.39
C ALA A 260 1.66 14.80 -11.17
N PHE A 261 2.41 13.74 -11.03
CA PHE A 261 3.85 13.79 -10.82
C PHE A 261 4.61 13.55 -12.15
N PRO A 262 5.66 14.29 -12.48
CA PRO A 262 6.42 15.22 -11.62
C PRO A 262 5.97 16.69 -11.65
N ASP A 263 4.82 17.01 -12.24
CA ASP A 263 4.42 18.39 -12.50
C ASP A 263 4.13 19.19 -11.21
N ASN A 264 3.84 18.51 -10.11
CA ASN A 264 3.52 19.11 -8.82
C ASN A 264 4.28 18.43 -7.67
N PRO A 265 5.63 18.55 -7.61
CA PRO A 265 6.43 17.87 -6.57
C PRO A 265 6.12 18.38 -5.14
N GLN A 266 5.60 19.60 -4.97
CA GLN A 266 5.17 20.14 -3.69
C GLN A 266 4.08 19.28 -3.02
N TRP A 267 3.26 18.56 -3.77
CA TRP A 267 2.24 17.67 -3.20
C TRP A 267 2.84 16.50 -2.43
N ILE A 268 4.05 16.10 -2.79
CA ILE A 268 4.79 15.05 -2.08
C ILE A 268 5.15 15.53 -0.67
N ASP A 269 5.71 16.73 -0.54
CA ASP A 269 6.11 17.29 0.75
C ASP A 269 4.89 17.58 1.63
N GLU A 270 3.84 18.17 1.07
CA GLU A 270 2.59 18.42 1.79
C GLU A 270 1.98 17.12 2.31
N SER A 271 1.95 16.07 1.47
CA SER A 271 1.40 14.76 1.85
C SER A 271 2.28 14.07 2.88
N ARG A 272 3.60 14.09 2.69
CA ARG A 272 4.56 13.56 3.67
C ARG A 272 4.36 14.20 5.04
N ASP A 273 4.31 15.53 5.10
CA ASP A 273 4.22 16.28 6.35
C ASP A 273 2.88 16.05 7.04
N TYR A 274 1.80 15.96 6.27
CA TYR A 274 0.48 15.58 6.78
C TYR A 274 0.51 14.18 7.40
N PHE A 275 0.97 13.16 6.66
CA PHE A 275 0.98 11.78 7.15
C PHE A 275 1.94 11.61 8.34
N LYS A 276 3.10 12.27 8.33
CA LYS A 276 3.99 12.31 9.50
C LYS A 276 3.33 12.93 10.72
N GLY A 277 2.45 13.91 10.55
CA GLY A 277 1.65 14.47 11.62
C GLY A 277 0.61 13.52 12.22
N LEU A 278 0.20 12.48 11.49
CA LEU A 278 -0.72 11.45 11.96
C LEU A 278 0.01 10.26 12.63
N MET A 279 1.30 10.10 12.43
CA MET A 279 2.12 9.02 12.99
C MET A 279 2.54 9.33 14.44
#